data_d813ed7bd1d4f65eeaab7ae398b403c2
#
_entry.id   d813ed7bd1d4f65eeaab7ae398b403c2
#
_cell.length_a   1.000
_cell.length_b   1.000
_cell.length_c   1.000
_cell.angle_alpha   90.00
_cell.angle_beta   90.00
_cell.angle_gamma   90.00
#
_symmetry.space_group_name_H-M   'P 1'
#
loop_
_entity.id
_entity.type
_entity.pdbx_description
1 polymer ?
#
loop_
_entity_poly.entity_id
_entity_poly.type
_entity_poly.pdbx_seq_one_letter_code
_entity_poly.pdbx_strand_id
1 'polypeptide(L)'
;MKALFLIFHGFEDFNGISKKIRSQIKALKECGLDVKTCYLEESNKKFRMIDDTIIADYGNGIFAKIKKRISFQSVINYVQKEKISFIYIRYDHNSNPFTIHLVKELKRLNCKIVLEIPTYPYDKEYQFLPFAYKRILWTDQLFRRKFVSYVDYIVTFSDDKEIWAIPTINISNGIDFESIKLKTKINDTNKELHLLGVATIHPWHGFDRILCGLAEYYKKNPNYKVIFHIVGFGVPEVVDYYKRLIKEGNISDYVHFYGGLFGEKLDEIFEKCDMGIGSLARHRSNIDKIKTLKNREYAARGIPFIYSETDDDFENMPYIKKEKADDSPINIDELIKFYKSVTLCPEEIRNTILNKLSWKNQMSIVIQKAMKYNLK
;
A
#
# COMPACT_ATOMS: atom_id res chain seq x y z
N MET A 1 14.96 -10.64 20.84
CA MET A 1 13.57 -10.70 21.36
C MET A 1 12.73 -11.49 20.39
N LYS A 2 11.93 -12.48 20.87
CA LYS A 2 11.02 -13.25 20.03
C LYS A 2 9.74 -12.45 19.74
N ALA A 3 9.35 -12.40 18.48
CA ALA A 3 8.20 -11.66 17.99
C ALA A 3 7.30 -12.51 17.09
N LEU A 4 6.01 -12.22 17.07
CA LEU A 4 5.04 -12.78 16.12
C LEU A 4 4.44 -11.68 15.28
N PHE A 5 4.56 -11.80 13.95
CA PHE A 5 3.81 -10.99 13.00
C PHE A 5 2.54 -11.76 12.62
N LEU A 6 1.38 -11.26 13.01
CA LEU A 6 0.09 -11.93 12.84
C LEU A 6 -0.74 -11.25 11.75
N ILE A 7 -1.10 -12.02 10.73
CA ILE A 7 -2.09 -11.64 9.70
C ILE A 7 -3.24 -12.63 9.66
N PHE A 8 -4.42 -12.17 9.26
CA PHE A 8 -5.65 -12.97 9.23
C PHE A 8 -6.00 -13.49 7.84
N HIS A 9 -5.15 -13.25 6.86
CA HIS A 9 -5.26 -13.73 5.47
C HIS A 9 -3.97 -14.42 5.04
N GLY A 10 -3.94 -14.91 3.81
CA GLY A 10 -2.75 -15.50 3.19
C GLY A 10 -1.88 -14.47 2.47
N PHE A 11 -0.80 -14.98 1.86
CA PHE A 11 0.02 -14.22 0.94
C PHE A 11 -0.40 -14.49 -0.50
N GLU A 12 -0.41 -13.45 -1.32
CA GLU A 12 -0.62 -13.51 -2.76
C GLU A 12 0.60 -12.87 -3.45
N ASP A 13 1.24 -13.60 -4.36
CA ASP A 13 2.52 -13.16 -4.94
C ASP A 13 2.42 -11.88 -5.77
N PHE A 14 1.23 -11.62 -6.33
CA PHE A 14 0.98 -10.46 -7.20
C PHE A 14 0.40 -9.25 -6.45
N ASN A 15 0.26 -9.35 -5.14
CA ASN A 15 -0.40 -8.32 -4.35
C ASN A 15 0.63 -7.41 -3.66
N GLY A 16 0.56 -6.10 -3.93
CA GLY A 16 1.41 -5.09 -3.29
C GLY A 16 1.33 -5.09 -1.75
N ILE A 17 0.19 -5.53 -1.19
CA ILE A 17 0.02 -5.70 0.26
C ILE A 17 0.89 -6.84 0.78
N SER A 18 0.93 -7.97 0.09
CA SER A 18 1.78 -9.10 0.47
C SER A 18 3.27 -8.74 0.39
N LYS A 19 3.68 -7.99 -0.65
CA LYS A 19 5.04 -7.44 -0.78
C LYS A 19 5.38 -6.52 0.40
N LYS A 20 4.47 -5.60 0.75
CA LYS A 20 4.61 -4.72 1.91
C LYS A 20 4.83 -5.51 3.20
N ILE A 21 3.97 -6.51 3.48
CA ILE A 21 4.05 -7.31 4.71
C ILE A 21 5.39 -8.07 4.78
N ARG A 22 5.83 -8.69 3.69
CA ARG A 22 7.13 -9.38 3.62
C ARG A 22 8.29 -8.42 3.92
N SER A 23 8.24 -7.21 3.37
CA SER A 23 9.26 -6.17 3.64
C SER A 23 9.24 -5.68 5.09
N GLN A 24 8.06 -5.57 5.72
CA GLN A 24 7.94 -5.23 7.14
C GLN A 24 8.52 -6.34 8.03
N ILE A 25 8.25 -7.61 7.72
CA ILE A 25 8.79 -8.77 8.46
C ILE A 25 10.32 -8.80 8.32
N LYS A 26 10.87 -8.62 7.10
CA LYS A 26 12.31 -8.50 6.84
C LYS A 26 12.92 -7.40 7.70
N ALA A 27 12.31 -6.21 7.68
CA ALA A 27 12.78 -5.05 8.42
C ALA A 27 12.78 -5.26 9.94
N LEU A 28 11.75 -5.92 10.51
CA LEU A 28 11.74 -6.28 11.92
C LEU A 28 12.87 -7.24 12.27
N LYS A 29 13.20 -8.21 11.40
CA LYS A 29 14.37 -9.11 11.56
C LYS A 29 15.68 -8.32 11.50
N GLU A 30 15.82 -7.39 10.56
CA GLU A 30 16.98 -6.49 10.45
C GLU A 30 17.14 -5.56 11.66
N CYS A 31 16.05 -5.26 12.37
CA CYS A 31 16.08 -4.56 13.65
C CYS A 31 16.43 -5.48 14.85
N GLY A 32 16.82 -6.73 14.62
CA GLY A 32 17.29 -7.65 15.66
C GLY A 32 16.20 -8.46 16.36
N LEU A 33 14.99 -8.53 15.81
CA LEU A 33 13.93 -9.39 16.35
C LEU A 33 13.98 -10.78 15.69
N ASP A 34 13.76 -11.83 16.52
CA ASP A 34 13.45 -13.18 16.03
C ASP A 34 11.96 -13.24 15.69
N VAL A 35 11.62 -12.96 14.43
CA VAL A 35 10.24 -12.80 13.98
C VAL A 35 9.72 -14.08 13.36
N LYS A 36 8.63 -14.60 13.90
CA LYS A 36 7.79 -15.64 13.32
C LYS A 36 6.58 -15.03 12.66
N THR A 37 6.12 -15.61 11.55
CA THR A 37 4.98 -15.09 10.79
C THR A 37 3.80 -16.03 10.90
N CYS A 38 2.68 -15.55 11.47
CA CYS A 38 1.42 -16.30 11.52
C CYS A 38 0.46 -15.82 10.44
N TYR A 39 0.03 -16.72 9.56
CA TYR A 39 -0.83 -16.40 8.42
C TYR A 39 -1.80 -17.55 8.10
N LEU A 40 -2.72 -17.32 7.17
CA LEU A 40 -3.61 -18.36 6.62
C LEU A 40 -3.08 -18.84 5.27
N GLU A 41 -3.01 -20.13 5.08
CA GLU A 41 -2.88 -20.73 3.76
C GLU A 41 -4.23 -21.28 3.32
N GLU A 42 -4.68 -20.88 2.14
CA GLU A 42 -5.99 -21.20 1.59
C GLU A 42 -5.84 -21.82 0.21
N SER A 43 -5.46 -23.08 0.18
CA SER A 43 -5.53 -23.95 -1.00
C SER A 43 -6.85 -24.76 -1.00
N ASN A 44 -6.80 -26.05 -1.32
CA ASN A 44 -7.93 -26.97 -1.18
C ASN A 44 -8.42 -27.09 0.27
N LYS A 45 -7.51 -26.97 1.23
CA LYS A 45 -7.79 -26.89 2.67
C LYS A 45 -7.37 -25.53 3.22
N LYS A 46 -7.81 -25.22 4.43
CA LYS A 46 -7.46 -23.97 5.13
C LYS A 46 -6.63 -24.30 6.36
N PHE A 47 -5.42 -23.75 6.37
CA PHE A 47 -4.45 -23.95 7.44
C PHE A 47 -4.11 -22.63 8.13
N ARG A 48 -3.85 -22.69 9.43
CA ARG A 48 -3.11 -21.63 10.12
C ARG A 48 -1.65 -22.05 10.17
N MET A 49 -0.81 -21.21 9.61
CA MET A 49 0.62 -21.44 9.50
C MET A 49 1.38 -20.55 10.48
N ILE A 50 2.51 -21.04 10.96
CA ILE A 50 3.57 -20.18 11.50
C ILE A 50 4.84 -20.54 10.74
N ASP A 51 5.36 -19.58 9.98
CA ASP A 51 6.34 -19.80 8.94
C ASP A 51 5.91 -21.01 8.06
N ASP A 52 6.70 -22.06 7.95
CA ASP A 52 6.38 -23.25 7.16
C ASP A 52 5.67 -24.36 7.95
N THR A 53 5.26 -24.10 9.20
CA THR A 53 4.65 -25.11 10.07
C THR A 53 3.15 -24.91 10.19
N ILE A 54 2.39 -25.99 9.96
CA ILE A 54 0.93 -26.03 10.19
C ILE A 54 0.68 -26.10 11.70
N ILE A 55 0.00 -25.10 12.27
CA ILE A 55 -0.41 -25.10 13.68
C ILE A 55 -1.91 -25.38 13.88
N ALA A 56 -2.71 -25.30 12.83
CA ALA A 56 -4.10 -25.76 12.83
C ALA A 56 -4.56 -26.11 11.41
N ASP A 57 -5.26 -27.23 11.28
CA ASP A 57 -5.99 -27.65 10.08
C ASP A 57 -7.48 -27.41 10.31
N TYR A 58 -8.08 -26.56 9.51
CA TYR A 58 -9.52 -26.26 9.59
C TYR A 58 -10.34 -27.08 8.62
N GLY A 59 -9.68 -27.87 7.73
CA GLY A 59 -10.32 -28.63 6.67
C GLY A 59 -10.76 -27.79 5.48
N ASN A 60 -11.89 -28.17 4.88
CA ASN A 60 -12.45 -27.50 3.68
C ASN A 60 -13.92 -27.09 3.90
N GLY A 61 -14.50 -26.43 2.89
CA GLY A 61 -15.92 -26.07 2.88
C GLY A 61 -16.30 -24.90 3.82
N ILE A 62 -17.58 -24.83 4.12
CA ILE A 62 -18.17 -23.71 4.91
C ILE A 62 -17.68 -23.73 6.36
N PHE A 63 -17.59 -24.90 6.97
CA PHE A 63 -17.13 -25.02 8.36
C PHE A 63 -15.68 -24.55 8.52
N ALA A 64 -14.81 -24.83 7.56
CA ALA A 64 -13.45 -24.31 7.57
C ALA A 64 -13.41 -22.78 7.49
N LYS A 65 -14.30 -22.17 6.66
CA LYS A 65 -14.44 -20.71 6.57
C LYS A 65 -14.85 -20.06 7.89
N ILE A 66 -15.64 -20.75 8.71
CA ILE A 66 -16.03 -20.29 10.04
C ILE A 66 -14.89 -20.52 11.03
N LYS A 67 -14.36 -21.75 11.12
CA LYS A 67 -13.32 -22.13 12.09
C LYS A 67 -12.09 -21.25 11.99
N LYS A 68 -11.60 -20.91 10.78
CA LYS A 68 -10.43 -20.03 10.61
C LYS A 68 -10.62 -18.63 11.21
N ARG A 69 -11.87 -18.17 11.38
CA ARG A 69 -12.22 -16.85 11.93
C ARG A 69 -12.47 -16.83 13.44
N ILE A 70 -12.72 -17.99 14.03
CA ILE A 70 -13.10 -18.11 15.44
C ILE A 70 -12.13 -18.91 16.30
N SER A 71 -11.26 -19.73 15.69
CA SER A 71 -10.35 -20.62 16.42
C SER A 71 -8.91 -20.07 16.40
N PHE A 72 -8.44 -19.61 17.56
CA PHE A 72 -7.10 -19.04 17.75
C PHE A 72 -6.30 -19.72 18.86
N GLN A 73 -6.82 -20.82 19.46
CA GLN A 73 -6.15 -21.50 20.56
C GLN A 73 -4.74 -22.00 20.19
N SER A 74 -4.55 -22.47 18.95
CA SER A 74 -3.24 -22.89 18.47
C SER A 74 -2.21 -21.75 18.45
N VAL A 75 -2.64 -20.51 18.12
CA VAL A 75 -1.79 -19.32 18.16
C VAL A 75 -1.40 -19.00 19.61
N ILE A 76 -2.37 -19.01 20.53
CA ILE A 76 -2.12 -18.75 21.96
C ILE A 76 -1.13 -19.77 22.53
N ASN A 77 -1.35 -21.06 22.26
CA ASN A 77 -0.48 -22.14 22.71
C ASN A 77 0.96 -21.98 22.15
N TYR A 78 1.07 -21.59 20.88
CA TYR A 78 2.37 -21.36 20.26
C TYR A 78 3.10 -20.19 20.92
N VAL A 79 2.42 -19.05 21.13
CA VAL A 79 3.00 -17.87 21.78
C VAL A 79 3.49 -18.21 23.18
N GLN A 80 2.71 -18.98 23.94
CA GLN A 80 3.08 -19.43 25.28
C GLN A 80 4.30 -20.36 25.27
N LYS A 81 4.28 -21.39 24.40
CA LYS A 81 5.37 -22.37 24.24
C LYS A 81 6.68 -21.70 23.87
N GLU A 82 6.66 -20.82 22.86
CA GLU A 82 7.84 -20.15 22.34
C GLU A 82 8.27 -18.93 23.16
N LYS A 83 7.50 -18.55 24.19
CA LYS A 83 7.74 -17.36 25.03
C LYS A 83 7.89 -16.09 24.20
N ILE A 84 6.97 -15.90 23.25
CA ILE A 84 6.93 -14.70 22.42
C ILE A 84 6.49 -13.52 23.28
N SER A 85 7.20 -12.40 23.20
CA SER A 85 6.97 -11.23 24.03
C SER A 85 6.48 -10.00 23.25
N PHE A 86 6.61 -10.00 21.93
CA PHE A 86 6.16 -8.91 21.05
C PHE A 86 5.25 -9.45 19.96
N ILE A 87 4.07 -8.85 19.81
CA ILE A 87 3.07 -9.22 18.81
C ILE A 87 2.80 -7.99 17.91
N TYR A 88 3.05 -8.13 16.62
CA TYR A 88 2.65 -7.17 15.62
C TYR A 88 1.46 -7.72 14.84
N ILE A 89 0.30 -7.09 14.97
CA ILE A 89 -0.94 -7.52 14.32
C ILE A 89 -1.22 -6.57 13.16
N ARG A 90 -1.35 -7.11 11.95
CA ARG A 90 -1.94 -6.35 10.86
C ARG A 90 -3.46 -6.48 10.92
N TYR A 91 -4.13 -5.37 11.10
CA TYR A 91 -5.58 -5.33 11.24
C TYR A 91 -6.29 -5.60 9.92
N ASP A 92 -7.33 -6.40 9.98
CA ASP A 92 -8.14 -6.83 8.83
C ASP A 92 -9.63 -6.54 9.06
N HIS A 93 -9.94 -5.48 9.84
CA HIS A 93 -11.29 -5.04 10.20
C HIS A 93 -12.20 -6.19 10.70
N ASN A 94 -11.62 -7.07 11.50
CA ASN A 94 -12.22 -8.34 11.91
C ASN A 94 -12.42 -8.46 13.41
N SER A 95 -12.64 -7.34 14.12
CA SER A 95 -12.95 -7.35 15.54
C SER A 95 -14.24 -8.11 15.80
N ASN A 96 -14.16 -9.11 16.66
CA ASN A 96 -15.26 -9.95 17.09
C ASN A 96 -14.92 -10.60 18.46
N PRO A 97 -15.86 -11.28 19.13
CA PRO A 97 -15.59 -11.89 20.44
C PRO A 97 -14.39 -12.86 20.47
N PHE A 98 -14.11 -13.56 19.38
CA PHE A 98 -13.02 -14.54 19.31
C PHE A 98 -11.66 -13.86 19.13
N THR A 99 -11.58 -12.80 18.32
CA THR A 99 -10.34 -12.01 18.20
C THR A 99 -10.08 -11.19 19.46
N ILE A 100 -11.13 -10.75 20.17
CA ILE A 100 -11.00 -10.15 21.51
C ILE A 100 -10.41 -11.16 22.49
N HIS A 101 -10.92 -12.40 22.49
CA HIS A 101 -10.37 -13.47 23.33
C HIS A 101 -8.88 -13.70 23.03
N LEU A 102 -8.52 -13.77 21.75
CA LEU A 102 -7.11 -13.90 21.34
C LEU A 102 -6.24 -12.81 21.96
N VAL A 103 -6.53 -11.52 21.71
CA VAL A 103 -5.69 -10.43 22.21
C VAL A 103 -5.67 -10.33 23.72
N LYS A 104 -6.78 -10.69 24.39
CA LYS A 104 -6.86 -10.78 25.84
C LYS A 104 -5.91 -11.84 26.40
N GLU A 105 -5.90 -13.05 25.81
CA GLU A 105 -5.00 -14.12 26.26
C GLU A 105 -3.52 -13.79 25.95
N LEU A 106 -3.24 -13.20 24.79
CA LEU A 106 -1.89 -12.70 24.49
C LEU A 106 -1.43 -11.65 25.53
N LYS A 107 -2.33 -10.79 25.97
CA LYS A 107 -2.03 -9.80 27.01
C LYS A 107 -1.79 -10.46 28.38
N ARG A 108 -2.50 -11.54 28.71
CA ARG A 108 -2.26 -12.34 29.95
C ARG A 108 -0.90 -13.03 29.92
N LEU A 109 -0.39 -13.38 28.75
CA LEU A 109 0.96 -13.90 28.56
C LEU A 109 2.04 -12.80 28.60
N ASN A 110 1.69 -11.58 29.03
CA ASN A 110 2.57 -10.41 29.10
C ASN A 110 3.16 -9.98 27.75
N CYS A 111 2.49 -10.27 26.63
CA CYS A 111 2.91 -9.79 25.33
C CYS A 111 2.69 -8.28 25.19
N LYS A 112 3.65 -7.60 24.58
CA LYS A 112 3.47 -6.26 24.04
C LYS A 112 2.77 -6.36 22.70
N ILE A 113 1.61 -5.73 22.55
CA ILE A 113 0.76 -5.86 21.36
C ILE A 113 0.70 -4.54 20.62
N VAL A 114 1.10 -4.57 19.35
CA VAL A 114 1.03 -3.45 18.42
C VAL A 114 0.09 -3.81 17.27
N LEU A 115 -0.86 -2.94 16.96
CA LEU A 115 -1.87 -3.13 15.92
C LEU A 115 -1.64 -2.16 14.76
N GLU A 116 -1.31 -2.65 13.58
CA GLU A 116 -1.25 -1.80 12.37
C GLU A 116 -2.65 -1.64 11.78
N ILE A 117 -3.11 -0.40 11.63
CA ILE A 117 -4.29 -0.02 10.84
C ILE A 117 -3.80 0.57 9.52
N PRO A 118 -3.94 -0.14 8.39
CA PRO A 118 -3.35 0.26 7.10
C PRO A 118 -3.90 1.56 6.52
N THR A 119 -5.18 1.81 6.74
CA THR A 119 -5.89 3.04 6.33
C THR A 119 -6.78 3.49 7.47
N TYR A 120 -6.71 4.76 7.83
CA TYR A 120 -7.59 5.34 8.84
C TYR A 120 -7.98 6.76 8.42
N PRO A 121 -9.27 7.13 8.52
CA PRO A 121 -10.43 6.28 8.79
C PRO A 121 -10.80 5.39 7.59
N TYR A 122 -11.16 4.12 7.82
CA TYR A 122 -11.48 3.15 6.76
C TYR A 122 -12.98 2.92 6.53
N ASP A 123 -13.84 3.42 7.41
CA ASP A 123 -15.29 3.15 7.37
C ASP A 123 -15.92 3.54 6.02
N LYS A 124 -15.44 4.62 5.39
CA LYS A 124 -15.93 5.09 4.09
C LYS A 124 -15.56 4.18 2.91
N GLU A 125 -14.46 3.44 3.01
CA GLU A 125 -14.05 2.50 1.95
C GLU A 125 -15.09 1.40 1.72
N TYR A 126 -15.88 1.06 2.77
CA TYR A 126 -16.92 0.04 2.72
C TYR A 126 -18.21 0.49 2.07
N GLN A 127 -18.40 1.79 1.80
CA GLN A 127 -19.65 2.32 1.21
C GLN A 127 -19.91 1.73 -0.18
N PHE A 128 -18.85 1.49 -0.95
CA PHE A 128 -18.89 0.98 -2.31
C PHE A 128 -18.78 -0.55 -2.41
N LEU A 129 -18.67 -1.25 -1.26
CA LEU A 129 -18.54 -2.70 -1.24
C LEU A 129 -19.87 -3.42 -1.12
N PRO A 130 -19.98 -4.70 -1.58
CA PRO A 130 -21.16 -5.52 -1.43
C PRO A 130 -21.63 -5.65 0.02
N PHE A 131 -22.92 -5.93 0.21
CA PHE A 131 -23.57 -5.99 1.53
C PHE A 131 -22.86 -6.94 2.53
N ALA A 132 -22.29 -8.05 2.03
CA ALA A 132 -21.53 -8.99 2.85
C ALA A 132 -20.34 -8.32 3.58
N TYR A 133 -19.65 -7.40 2.91
CA TYR A 133 -18.55 -6.63 3.50
C TYR A 133 -19.05 -5.57 4.50
N LYS A 134 -20.21 -4.96 4.25
CA LYS A 134 -20.84 -4.01 5.19
C LYS A 134 -21.19 -4.69 6.51
N ARG A 135 -21.60 -5.97 6.50
CA ARG A 135 -21.80 -6.77 7.72
C ARG A 135 -20.51 -6.99 8.50
N ILE A 136 -19.38 -7.18 7.82
CA ILE A 136 -18.06 -7.29 8.48
C ILE A 136 -17.74 -5.99 9.19
N LEU A 137 -17.87 -4.86 8.50
CA LEU A 137 -17.66 -3.54 9.09
C LEU A 137 -18.57 -3.30 10.31
N TRP A 138 -19.83 -3.66 10.21
CA TRP A 138 -20.80 -3.52 11.31
C TRP A 138 -20.38 -4.28 12.57
N THR A 139 -19.95 -5.53 12.39
CA THR A 139 -19.42 -6.34 13.47
C THR A 139 -18.16 -5.71 14.04
N ASP A 140 -17.27 -5.26 13.18
CA ASP A 140 -16.03 -4.59 13.59
C ASP A 140 -16.31 -3.32 14.40
N GLN A 141 -17.20 -2.45 13.96
CA GLN A 141 -17.60 -1.22 14.66
C GLN A 141 -18.14 -1.50 16.06
N LEU A 142 -18.90 -2.60 16.24
CA LEU A 142 -19.44 -3.01 17.53
C LEU A 142 -18.35 -3.47 18.49
N PHE A 143 -17.32 -4.17 18.02
CA PHE A 143 -16.34 -4.84 18.85
C PHE A 143 -14.95 -4.18 18.87
N ARG A 144 -14.59 -3.31 17.91
CA ARG A 144 -13.24 -2.78 17.74
C ARG A 144 -12.72 -2.02 18.95
N ARG A 145 -13.55 -1.22 19.65
CA ARG A 145 -13.15 -0.53 20.89
C ARG A 145 -12.77 -1.50 22.01
N LYS A 146 -13.49 -2.62 22.13
CA LYS A 146 -13.15 -3.66 23.09
C LYS A 146 -11.92 -4.45 22.66
N PHE A 147 -11.75 -4.71 21.38
CA PHE A 147 -10.55 -5.35 20.84
C PHE A 147 -9.29 -4.53 21.17
N VAL A 148 -9.29 -3.24 20.83
CA VAL A 148 -8.10 -2.39 21.02
C VAL A 148 -7.81 -2.09 22.49
N SER A 149 -8.74 -2.28 23.44
CA SER A 149 -8.45 -2.10 24.86
C SER A 149 -7.38 -3.06 25.42
N TYR A 150 -7.00 -4.09 24.66
CA TYR A 150 -5.88 -4.98 24.97
C TYR A 150 -4.62 -4.69 24.15
N VAL A 151 -4.64 -3.66 23.29
CA VAL A 151 -3.52 -3.23 22.43
C VAL A 151 -2.75 -2.12 23.13
N ASP A 152 -1.43 -2.13 23.03
CA ASP A 152 -0.58 -1.09 23.64
C ASP A 152 -0.42 0.13 22.76
N TYR A 153 -0.28 -0.08 21.45
CA TYR A 153 -0.13 0.99 20.46
C TYR A 153 -0.81 0.63 19.13
N ILE A 154 -1.30 1.63 18.45
CA ILE A 154 -1.77 1.50 17.06
C ILE A 154 -0.71 2.11 16.14
N VAL A 155 -0.20 1.33 15.18
CA VAL A 155 0.61 1.82 14.08
C VAL A 155 -0.33 2.33 13.00
N THR A 156 -0.14 3.57 12.57
CA THR A 156 -0.96 4.22 11.54
C THR A 156 -0.09 5.03 10.57
N PHE A 157 -0.63 5.23 9.38
CA PHE A 157 -0.05 6.05 8.31
C PHE A 157 -0.68 7.45 8.26
N SER A 158 -1.65 7.72 9.11
CA SER A 158 -2.26 9.04 9.34
C SER A 158 -1.50 9.83 10.43
N ASP A 159 -1.89 11.08 10.66
CA ASP A 159 -1.28 11.92 11.68
C ASP A 159 -2.01 11.90 13.03
N ASP A 160 -3.00 11.04 13.17
CA ASP A 160 -3.74 10.90 14.41
C ASP A 160 -2.80 10.52 15.56
N LYS A 161 -2.90 11.23 16.67
CA LYS A 161 -2.12 10.94 17.89
C LYS A 161 -2.73 9.79 18.70
N GLU A 162 -4.02 9.57 18.53
CA GLU A 162 -4.79 8.51 19.16
C GLU A 162 -5.86 7.99 18.20
N ILE A 163 -6.09 6.69 18.21
CA ILE A 163 -7.20 6.02 17.53
C ILE A 163 -7.93 5.18 18.56
N TRP A 164 -9.23 5.43 18.73
CA TRP A 164 -10.09 4.77 19.72
C TRP A 164 -9.53 4.77 21.15
N ALA A 165 -8.94 5.90 21.56
CA ALA A 165 -8.27 6.14 22.85
C ALA A 165 -6.98 5.29 23.07
N ILE A 166 -6.39 4.75 22.01
CA ILE A 166 -5.09 4.08 22.04
C ILE A 166 -4.05 4.98 21.38
N PRO A 167 -2.88 5.20 22.03
CA PRO A 167 -1.82 6.03 21.46
C PRO A 167 -1.27 5.44 20.16
N THR A 168 -0.94 6.32 19.22
CA THR A 168 -0.47 5.92 17.90
C THR A 168 1.05 6.00 17.76
N ILE A 169 1.55 5.16 16.88
CA ILE A 169 2.88 5.26 16.30
C ILE A 169 2.70 5.60 14.82
N ASN A 170 2.93 6.87 14.49
CA ASN A 170 2.78 7.35 13.12
C ASN A 170 4.02 6.99 12.32
N ILE A 171 3.83 6.27 11.23
CA ILE A 171 4.88 5.88 10.29
C ILE A 171 4.48 6.21 8.86
N SER A 172 5.42 6.09 7.96
CA SER A 172 5.15 6.13 6.52
C SER A 172 5.20 4.74 5.89
N ASN A 173 4.57 4.58 4.74
CA ASN A 173 4.84 3.40 3.94
C ASN A 173 6.32 3.40 3.54
N GLY A 174 6.98 2.31 3.84
CA GLY A 174 8.39 2.12 3.54
C GLY A 174 8.63 1.50 2.16
N ILE A 175 9.90 1.46 1.80
CA ILE A 175 10.42 0.78 0.62
C ILE A 175 11.51 -0.21 1.05
N ASP A 176 11.51 -1.38 0.41
CA ASP A 176 12.65 -2.28 0.38
C ASP A 176 13.51 -1.91 -0.83
N PHE A 177 14.49 -1.04 -0.62
CA PHE A 177 15.34 -0.49 -1.68
C PHE A 177 16.19 -1.55 -2.40
N GLU A 178 16.46 -2.69 -1.77
CA GLU A 178 17.18 -3.80 -2.40
C GLU A 178 16.31 -4.50 -3.45
N SER A 179 14.99 -4.50 -3.26
CA SER A 179 14.05 -5.14 -4.18
C SER A 179 13.57 -4.23 -5.33
N ILE A 180 13.94 -2.95 -5.33
CA ILE A 180 13.51 -1.97 -6.33
C ILE A 180 14.70 -1.55 -7.18
N LYS A 181 14.63 -1.85 -8.48
CA LYS A 181 15.65 -1.41 -9.44
C LYS A 181 15.60 0.11 -9.62
N LEU A 182 16.76 0.74 -9.59
CA LEU A 182 16.91 2.15 -9.96
C LEU A 182 16.81 2.25 -11.49
N LYS A 183 16.15 3.29 -11.99
CA LYS A 183 16.15 3.60 -13.44
C LYS A 183 17.56 3.94 -13.88
N THR A 184 18.04 3.27 -14.92
CA THR A 184 19.41 3.44 -15.43
C THR A 184 19.45 4.23 -16.75
N LYS A 185 18.39 4.13 -17.54
CA LYS A 185 18.30 4.83 -18.83
C LYS A 185 17.61 6.17 -18.67
N ILE A 186 18.27 7.23 -19.11
CA ILE A 186 17.64 8.53 -19.33
C ILE A 186 17.24 8.54 -20.80
N ASN A 187 15.93 8.57 -21.07
CA ASN A 187 15.42 8.60 -22.43
C ASN A 187 15.75 9.95 -23.10
N ASP A 188 15.88 9.95 -24.42
CA ASP A 188 15.98 11.22 -25.16
C ASP A 188 14.63 11.94 -25.14
N THR A 189 14.52 12.90 -24.25
CA THR A 189 13.28 13.65 -23.98
C THR A 189 12.99 14.74 -25.01
N ASN A 190 13.78 14.85 -26.08
CA ASN A 190 13.61 15.90 -27.09
C ASN A 190 12.39 15.67 -27.99
N LYS A 191 11.91 14.43 -28.08
CA LYS A 191 10.84 14.07 -29.02
C LYS A 191 9.60 13.46 -28.36
N GLU A 192 9.75 12.80 -27.23
CA GLU A 192 8.64 12.09 -26.59
C GLU A 192 8.77 12.03 -25.07
N LEU A 193 7.64 11.83 -24.38
CA LEU A 193 7.53 11.66 -22.94
C LEU A 193 6.65 10.45 -22.63
N HIS A 194 7.17 9.51 -21.88
CA HIS A 194 6.46 8.31 -21.45
C HIS A 194 5.96 8.45 -20.01
N LEU A 195 4.64 8.53 -19.84
CA LEU A 195 3.95 8.56 -18.55
C LEU A 195 3.62 7.15 -18.10
N LEU A 196 3.68 6.86 -16.79
CA LEU A 196 3.39 5.56 -16.21
C LEU A 196 2.39 5.65 -15.07
N GLY A 197 1.24 4.99 -15.20
CA GLY A 197 0.29 4.75 -14.13
C GLY A 197 0.27 3.30 -13.70
N VAL A 198 0.70 3.00 -12.47
CA VAL A 198 0.64 1.63 -11.89
C VAL A 198 -0.41 1.59 -10.80
N ALA A 199 -1.47 0.79 -10.95
CA ALA A 199 -2.55 0.71 -9.96
C ALA A 199 -3.42 -0.54 -10.11
N THR A 200 -4.07 -0.97 -9.01
CA THR A 200 -5.38 -1.59 -9.11
C THR A 200 -6.37 -0.48 -9.43
N ILE A 201 -6.82 -0.40 -10.70
CA ILE A 201 -7.50 0.76 -11.25
C ILE A 201 -8.86 0.98 -10.58
N HIS A 202 -9.01 2.14 -9.95
CA HIS A 202 -10.23 2.63 -9.31
C HIS A 202 -10.50 4.09 -9.70
N PRO A 203 -11.70 4.63 -9.52
CA PRO A 203 -12.04 6.01 -9.87
C PRO A 203 -11.14 7.08 -9.23
N TRP A 204 -10.66 6.84 -8.01
CA TRP A 204 -9.78 7.77 -7.28
C TRP A 204 -8.34 7.84 -7.80
N HIS A 205 -7.95 6.98 -8.76
CA HIS A 205 -6.65 7.15 -9.43
C HIS A 205 -6.66 8.31 -10.43
N GLY A 206 -7.84 8.65 -10.98
CA GLY A 206 -8.01 9.83 -11.82
C GLY A 206 -7.25 9.77 -13.14
N PHE A 207 -7.03 8.57 -13.70
CA PHE A 207 -6.37 8.43 -15.00
C PHE A 207 -7.21 9.02 -16.15
N ASP A 208 -8.54 9.12 -15.97
CA ASP A 208 -9.41 9.87 -16.88
C ASP A 208 -8.97 11.32 -17.08
N ARG A 209 -8.41 11.99 -16.06
CA ARG A 209 -7.90 13.35 -16.15
C ARG A 209 -6.69 13.45 -17.11
N ILE A 210 -5.81 12.42 -17.10
CA ILE A 210 -4.71 12.31 -18.07
C ILE A 210 -5.27 12.04 -19.46
N LEU A 211 -6.24 11.12 -19.60
CA LEU A 211 -6.84 10.79 -20.88
C LEU A 211 -7.54 11.99 -21.52
N CYS A 212 -8.32 12.74 -20.74
CA CYS A 212 -8.92 14.00 -21.21
C CYS A 212 -7.88 15.04 -21.60
N GLY A 213 -6.82 15.19 -20.80
CA GLY A 213 -5.71 16.09 -21.10
C GLY A 213 -4.98 15.72 -22.39
N LEU A 214 -4.73 14.42 -22.62
CA LEU A 214 -4.15 13.94 -23.87
C LEU A 214 -5.06 14.21 -25.07
N ALA A 215 -6.37 14.00 -24.93
CA ALA A 215 -7.33 14.29 -25.99
C ALA A 215 -7.33 15.78 -26.37
N GLU A 216 -7.28 16.69 -25.39
CA GLU A 216 -7.16 18.14 -25.63
C GLU A 216 -5.81 18.51 -26.27
N TYR A 217 -4.74 17.88 -25.82
CA TYR A 217 -3.39 18.10 -26.34
C TYR A 217 -3.26 17.69 -27.82
N TYR A 218 -3.73 16.49 -28.18
CA TYR A 218 -3.62 15.98 -29.53
C TYR A 218 -4.56 16.66 -30.56
N LYS A 219 -5.64 17.29 -30.11
CA LYS A 219 -6.46 18.17 -30.98
C LYS A 219 -5.66 19.34 -31.56
N LYS A 220 -4.58 19.73 -30.92
CA LYS A 220 -3.70 20.83 -31.40
C LYS A 220 -2.62 20.37 -32.39
N ASN A 221 -2.59 19.08 -32.78
CA ASN A 221 -1.56 18.46 -33.61
C ASN A 221 -0.12 18.75 -33.14
N PRO A 222 0.24 18.39 -31.91
CA PRO A 222 1.56 18.71 -31.37
C PRO A 222 2.68 17.89 -32.04
N ASN A 223 3.87 18.48 -32.18
CA ASN A 223 5.05 17.77 -32.67
C ASN A 223 5.70 16.87 -31.61
N TYR A 224 5.42 17.12 -30.30
CA TYR A 224 6.00 16.38 -29.20
C TYR A 224 5.04 15.26 -28.76
N LYS A 225 5.52 14.03 -28.76
CA LYS A 225 4.70 12.87 -28.37
C LYS A 225 4.64 12.69 -26.85
N VAL A 226 3.45 12.36 -26.36
CA VAL A 226 3.24 11.97 -24.95
C VAL A 226 2.46 10.66 -24.93
N ILE A 227 3.06 9.62 -24.39
CA ILE A 227 2.51 8.27 -24.38
C ILE A 227 2.19 7.88 -22.94
N PHE A 228 0.98 7.37 -22.70
CA PHE A 228 0.56 6.94 -21.36
C PHE A 228 0.49 5.42 -21.27
N HIS A 229 1.30 4.86 -20.39
CA HIS A 229 1.38 3.45 -20.06
C HIS A 229 0.57 3.18 -18.79
N ILE A 230 -0.42 2.29 -18.88
CA ILE A 230 -1.29 1.91 -17.76
C ILE A 230 -1.02 0.45 -17.41
N VAL A 231 -0.50 0.21 -16.20
CA VAL A 231 -0.22 -1.12 -15.67
C VAL A 231 -1.15 -1.41 -14.50
N GLY A 232 -1.84 -2.52 -14.57
CA GLY A 232 -2.72 -3.02 -13.54
C GLY A 232 -4.07 -3.51 -14.06
N PHE A 233 -4.78 -4.20 -13.18
CA PHE A 233 -6.18 -4.55 -13.39
C PHE A 233 -7.07 -3.54 -12.68
N GLY A 234 -8.34 -3.46 -13.06
CA GLY A 234 -9.25 -2.51 -12.45
C GLY A 234 -10.69 -3.01 -12.39
N VAL A 235 -11.51 -2.19 -11.76
CA VAL A 235 -12.97 -2.35 -11.80
C VAL A 235 -13.41 -2.28 -13.27
N PRO A 236 -14.13 -3.28 -13.82
CA PRO A 236 -14.47 -3.33 -15.24
C PRO A 236 -15.11 -2.04 -15.75
N GLU A 237 -16.04 -1.48 -15.00
CA GLU A 237 -16.77 -0.25 -15.36
C GLU A 237 -15.82 0.95 -15.52
N VAL A 238 -14.77 1.04 -14.70
CA VAL A 238 -13.77 2.13 -14.77
C VAL A 238 -12.84 1.92 -15.97
N VAL A 239 -12.41 0.69 -16.20
CA VAL A 239 -11.55 0.36 -17.36
C VAL A 239 -12.30 0.60 -18.67
N ASP A 240 -13.59 0.21 -18.75
CA ASP A 240 -14.41 0.43 -19.93
C ASP A 240 -14.72 1.93 -20.16
N TYR A 241 -14.87 2.69 -19.09
CA TYR A 241 -14.96 4.14 -19.16
C TYR A 241 -13.68 4.75 -19.77
N TYR A 242 -12.50 4.32 -19.32
CA TYR A 242 -11.24 4.80 -19.87
C TYR A 242 -11.07 4.44 -21.36
N LYS A 243 -11.43 3.22 -21.76
CA LYS A 243 -11.42 2.82 -23.18
C LYS A 243 -12.35 3.67 -24.04
N ARG A 244 -13.52 4.07 -23.53
CA ARG A 244 -14.41 5.01 -24.23
C ARG A 244 -13.76 6.37 -24.42
N LEU A 245 -13.20 6.97 -23.36
CA LEU A 245 -12.48 8.25 -23.45
C LEU A 245 -11.36 8.22 -24.49
N ILE A 246 -10.59 7.13 -24.55
CA ILE A 246 -9.51 6.95 -25.51
C ILE A 246 -10.06 6.96 -26.94
N LYS A 247 -11.15 6.24 -27.19
CA LYS A 247 -11.79 6.17 -28.52
C LYS A 247 -12.38 7.51 -28.94
N GLU A 248 -13.14 8.13 -28.04
CA GLU A 248 -13.79 9.44 -28.29
C GLU A 248 -12.76 10.57 -28.48
N GLY A 249 -11.65 10.50 -27.75
CA GLY A 249 -10.52 11.44 -27.84
C GLY A 249 -9.60 11.22 -29.01
N ASN A 250 -9.76 10.13 -29.81
CA ASN A 250 -8.85 9.73 -30.89
C ASN A 250 -7.38 9.61 -30.44
N ILE A 251 -7.14 9.06 -29.23
CA ILE A 251 -5.80 8.94 -28.64
C ILE A 251 -5.34 7.48 -28.49
N SER A 252 -5.90 6.56 -29.26
CA SER A 252 -5.61 5.11 -29.15
C SER A 252 -4.13 4.78 -29.38
N ASP A 253 -3.44 5.52 -30.23
CA ASP A 253 -2.02 5.33 -30.54
C ASP A 253 -1.09 5.80 -29.40
N TYR A 254 -1.62 6.55 -28.44
CA TYR A 254 -0.87 7.18 -27.36
C TYR A 254 -1.16 6.60 -25.97
N VAL A 255 -2.01 5.57 -25.88
CA VAL A 255 -2.37 4.96 -24.59
C VAL A 255 -2.27 3.44 -24.66
N HIS A 256 -1.48 2.85 -23.77
CA HIS A 256 -1.23 1.43 -23.75
C HIS A 256 -1.65 0.81 -22.41
N PHE A 257 -2.52 -0.21 -22.46
CA PHE A 257 -2.89 -1.03 -21.32
C PHE A 257 -2.09 -2.34 -21.34
N TYR A 258 -1.44 -2.65 -20.22
CA TYR A 258 -0.60 -3.86 -20.09
C TYR A 258 -1.23 -4.95 -19.23
N GLY A 259 -2.36 -4.68 -18.55
CA GLY A 259 -2.84 -5.55 -17.49
C GLY A 259 -1.90 -5.55 -16.29
N GLY A 260 -1.99 -6.54 -15.43
CA GLY A 260 -1.10 -6.68 -14.28
C GLY A 260 0.29 -7.15 -14.69
N LEU A 261 1.32 -6.37 -14.34
CA LEU A 261 2.72 -6.73 -14.51
C LEU A 261 3.44 -6.76 -13.16
N PHE A 262 4.45 -7.61 -13.05
CA PHE A 262 5.28 -7.75 -11.85
C PHE A 262 6.68 -8.26 -12.22
N GLY A 263 7.62 -8.14 -11.27
CA GLY A 263 9.01 -8.56 -11.48
C GLY A 263 9.66 -7.85 -12.66
N GLU A 264 10.43 -8.58 -13.44
CA GLU A 264 11.20 -8.04 -14.56
C GLU A 264 10.34 -7.32 -15.61
N LYS A 265 9.15 -7.84 -15.93
CA LYS A 265 8.23 -7.20 -16.89
C LYS A 265 7.77 -5.82 -16.41
N LEU A 266 7.54 -5.65 -15.11
CA LEU A 266 7.22 -4.33 -14.55
C LEU A 266 8.44 -3.42 -14.57
N ASP A 267 9.62 -3.95 -14.26
CA ASP A 267 10.87 -3.19 -14.30
C ASP A 267 11.18 -2.66 -15.70
N GLU A 268 10.95 -3.46 -16.77
CA GLU A 268 11.10 -3.04 -18.16
C GLU A 268 10.20 -1.85 -18.52
N ILE A 269 8.96 -1.84 -18.03
CA ILE A 269 8.06 -0.68 -18.25
C ILE A 269 8.56 0.54 -17.50
N PHE A 270 9.02 0.39 -16.26
CA PHE A 270 9.60 1.48 -15.49
C PHE A 270 10.84 2.07 -16.17
N GLU A 271 11.69 1.21 -16.74
CA GLU A 271 12.89 1.64 -17.45
C GLU A 271 12.56 2.46 -18.71
N LYS A 272 11.46 2.13 -19.39
CA LYS A 272 10.94 2.84 -20.56
C LYS A 272 10.29 4.18 -20.20
N CYS A 273 9.68 4.31 -19.03
CA CYS A 273 8.87 5.47 -18.67
C CYS A 273 9.69 6.57 -17.97
N ASP A 274 9.28 7.81 -18.16
CA ASP A 274 9.99 9.01 -17.74
C ASP A 274 9.37 9.66 -16.50
N MET A 275 8.04 9.52 -16.34
CA MET A 275 7.30 10.18 -15.29
C MET A 275 6.20 9.27 -14.73
N GLY A 276 6.11 9.19 -13.42
CA GLY A 276 5.06 8.47 -12.71
C GLY A 276 3.76 9.27 -12.55
N ILE A 277 2.63 8.59 -12.66
CA ILE A 277 1.30 9.16 -12.39
C ILE A 277 0.78 8.57 -11.09
N GLY A 278 0.77 9.38 -10.05
CA GLY A 278 0.20 9.08 -8.74
C GLY A 278 -1.33 9.04 -8.78
N SER A 279 -1.97 9.23 -7.63
CA SER A 279 -3.43 9.39 -7.61
C SER A 279 -3.78 10.85 -7.92
N LEU A 280 -4.74 11.06 -8.83
CA LEU A 280 -5.15 12.39 -9.28
C LEU A 280 -6.58 12.77 -8.88
N ALA A 281 -7.29 11.85 -8.21
CA ALA A 281 -8.70 12.05 -7.88
C ALA A 281 -9.09 11.46 -6.51
N ARG A 282 -8.22 11.54 -5.51
CA ARG A 282 -8.52 11.07 -4.14
C ARG A 282 -9.67 11.85 -3.48
N HIS A 283 -9.92 13.09 -3.89
CA HIS A 283 -11.08 13.86 -3.49
C HIS A 283 -12.40 13.11 -3.74
N ARG A 284 -12.49 12.27 -4.81
CA ARG A 284 -13.66 11.41 -5.09
C ARG A 284 -13.93 10.39 -3.98
N SER A 285 -12.94 10.04 -3.17
CA SER A 285 -13.06 9.15 -2.01
C SER A 285 -13.03 9.91 -0.67
N ASN A 286 -13.08 11.25 -0.69
CA ASN A 286 -12.93 12.12 0.49
C ASN A 286 -11.66 11.81 1.31
N ILE A 287 -10.57 11.51 0.62
CA ILE A 287 -9.25 11.28 1.22
C ILE A 287 -8.30 12.33 0.63
N ASP A 288 -8.00 13.36 1.42
CA ASP A 288 -7.15 14.47 0.99
C ASP A 288 -5.67 14.22 1.29
N LYS A 289 -5.40 13.38 2.32
CA LYS A 289 -4.06 13.07 2.76
C LYS A 289 -3.84 11.57 2.82
N ILE A 290 -2.83 11.09 2.09
CA ILE A 290 -2.51 9.66 2.03
C ILE A 290 -1.06 9.42 1.60
N LYS A 291 -0.39 8.47 2.24
CA LYS A 291 0.97 8.06 1.94
C LYS A 291 0.96 6.82 1.04
N THR A 292 0.81 7.02 -0.27
CA THR A 292 0.62 5.91 -1.23
C THR A 292 1.92 5.14 -1.51
N LEU A 293 1.82 3.82 -1.69
CA LEU A 293 2.99 2.98 -2.05
C LEU A 293 3.59 3.38 -3.41
N LYS A 294 2.75 3.79 -4.37
CA LYS A 294 3.21 4.13 -5.72
C LYS A 294 4.13 5.36 -5.76
N ASN A 295 3.82 6.42 -5.00
CA ASN A 295 4.67 7.61 -4.92
C ASN A 295 6.06 7.23 -4.42
N ARG A 296 6.13 6.34 -3.42
CA ARG A 296 7.39 5.82 -2.88
C ARG A 296 8.14 4.97 -3.88
N GLU A 297 7.43 4.15 -4.65
CA GLU A 297 8.06 3.33 -5.69
C GLU A 297 8.62 4.19 -6.83
N TYR A 298 7.90 5.23 -7.28
CA TYR A 298 8.41 6.17 -8.28
C TYR A 298 9.70 6.84 -7.79
N ALA A 299 9.70 7.41 -6.59
CA ALA A 299 10.90 8.02 -6.03
C ALA A 299 12.04 7.01 -5.82
N ALA A 300 11.73 5.78 -5.36
CA ALA A 300 12.74 4.74 -5.20
C ALA A 300 13.35 4.27 -6.52
N ARG A 301 12.61 4.35 -7.62
CA ARG A 301 13.12 4.09 -8.96
C ARG A 301 13.82 5.31 -9.58
N GLY A 302 13.78 6.46 -8.89
CA GLY A 302 14.39 7.70 -9.37
C GLY A 302 13.59 8.38 -10.48
N ILE A 303 12.27 8.24 -10.50
CA ILE A 303 11.38 8.79 -11.51
C ILE A 303 10.60 9.95 -10.92
N PRO A 304 10.61 11.16 -11.55
CA PRO A 304 9.72 12.25 -11.17
C PRO A 304 8.26 11.85 -11.34
N PHE A 305 7.35 12.45 -10.57
CA PHE A 305 5.95 12.07 -10.66
C PHE A 305 4.99 13.20 -10.27
N ILE A 306 3.72 13.01 -10.61
CA ILE A 306 2.63 13.91 -10.25
C ILE A 306 1.60 13.22 -9.40
N TYR A 307 0.92 13.97 -8.54
CA TYR A 307 -0.23 13.52 -7.74
C TYR A 307 -1.07 14.72 -7.29
N SER A 308 -2.28 14.50 -6.74
CA SER A 308 -3.17 15.57 -6.28
C SER A 308 -3.45 15.57 -4.77
N GLU A 309 -3.29 14.44 -4.10
CA GLU A 309 -3.42 14.33 -2.64
C GLU A 309 -2.27 15.03 -1.90
N THR A 310 -2.39 15.15 -0.59
CA THR A 310 -1.28 15.54 0.28
C THR A 310 -0.51 14.31 0.74
N ASP A 311 0.80 14.29 0.48
CA ASP A 311 1.72 13.28 0.97
C ASP A 311 2.95 13.96 1.59
N ASP A 312 2.96 14.12 2.93
CA ASP A 312 3.99 14.87 3.66
C ASP A 312 5.42 14.40 3.42
N ASP A 313 5.59 13.18 2.92
CA ASP A 313 6.92 12.68 2.62
C ASP A 313 7.51 13.29 1.35
N PHE A 314 6.66 13.93 0.52
CA PHE A 314 7.03 14.42 -0.81
C PHE A 314 6.70 15.90 -1.05
N GLU A 315 6.01 16.57 -0.12
CA GLU A 315 5.67 17.99 -0.30
C GLU A 315 6.94 18.82 -0.55
N ASN A 316 6.90 19.69 -1.57
CA ASN A 316 7.98 20.57 -1.99
C ASN A 316 9.26 19.90 -2.52
N MET A 317 9.23 18.62 -2.91
CA MET A 317 10.36 18.01 -3.58
C MET A 317 10.47 18.49 -5.04
N PRO A 318 11.68 18.81 -5.55
CA PRO A 318 11.86 19.43 -6.89
C PRO A 318 11.48 18.53 -8.08
N TYR A 319 11.33 17.24 -7.84
CA TYR A 319 10.94 16.24 -8.84
C TYR A 319 9.45 15.87 -8.78
N ILE A 320 8.65 16.67 -8.08
CA ILE A 320 7.22 16.44 -7.88
C ILE A 320 6.41 17.63 -8.35
N LYS A 321 5.37 17.36 -9.16
CA LYS A 321 4.36 18.35 -9.49
C LYS A 321 3.05 17.95 -8.83
N LYS A 322 2.56 18.82 -7.96
CA LYS A 322 1.25 18.66 -7.33
C LYS A 322 0.16 19.26 -8.22
N GLU A 323 -0.81 18.44 -8.58
CA GLU A 323 -1.98 18.86 -9.35
C GLU A 323 -3.14 19.25 -8.40
N LYS A 324 -4.10 19.98 -8.92
CA LYS A 324 -5.31 20.31 -8.16
C LYS A 324 -6.11 19.03 -7.86
N ALA A 325 -6.73 18.97 -6.69
CA ALA A 325 -7.62 17.88 -6.28
C ALA A 325 -9.06 18.15 -6.80
N ASP A 326 -9.22 18.14 -8.11
CA ASP A 326 -10.49 18.34 -8.83
C ASP A 326 -10.61 17.38 -10.01
N ASP A 327 -11.65 17.52 -10.82
CA ASP A 327 -11.90 16.68 -11.99
C ASP A 327 -11.41 17.30 -13.31
N SER A 328 -10.71 18.44 -13.27
CA SER A 328 -10.19 19.08 -14.47
C SER A 328 -9.18 18.21 -15.22
N PRO A 329 -9.15 18.25 -16.56
CA PRO A 329 -8.11 17.59 -17.35
C PRO A 329 -6.71 18.06 -16.93
N ILE A 330 -5.74 17.15 -16.98
CA ILE A 330 -4.34 17.50 -16.73
C ILE A 330 -3.77 18.25 -17.93
N ASN A 331 -3.16 19.40 -17.69
CA ASN A 331 -2.51 20.17 -18.75
C ASN A 331 -1.19 19.51 -19.17
N ILE A 332 -1.19 18.86 -20.33
CA ILE A 332 -0.04 18.12 -20.86
C ILE A 332 1.14 19.04 -21.20
N ASP A 333 0.89 20.25 -21.69
CA ASP A 333 1.97 21.21 -21.98
C ASP A 333 2.73 21.62 -20.71
N GLU A 334 2.02 21.83 -19.59
CA GLU A 334 2.64 22.09 -18.28
C GLU A 334 3.37 20.88 -17.74
N LEU A 335 2.86 19.68 -17.99
CA LEU A 335 3.52 18.43 -17.58
C LEU A 335 4.86 18.26 -18.28
N ILE A 336 4.92 18.54 -19.59
CA ILE A 336 6.16 18.53 -20.38
C ILE A 336 7.15 19.58 -19.85
N LYS A 337 6.69 20.82 -19.58
CA LYS A 337 7.52 21.86 -19.01
C LYS A 337 8.11 21.46 -17.66
N PHE A 338 7.27 20.89 -16.77
CA PHE A 338 7.72 20.40 -15.48
C PHE A 338 8.79 19.31 -15.66
N TYR A 339 8.51 18.30 -16.47
CA TYR A 339 9.48 17.21 -16.68
C TYR A 339 10.85 17.74 -17.14
N LYS A 340 10.86 18.67 -18.10
CA LYS A 340 12.09 19.30 -18.61
C LYS A 340 12.80 20.19 -17.57
N SER A 341 12.12 20.61 -16.52
CA SER A 341 12.71 21.41 -15.44
C SER A 341 13.35 20.56 -14.34
N VAL A 342 13.10 19.23 -14.30
CA VAL A 342 13.72 18.33 -13.32
C VAL A 342 15.17 18.08 -13.72
N THR A 343 16.09 18.54 -12.87
CA THR A 343 17.54 18.42 -13.08
C THR A 343 18.17 17.25 -12.33
N LEU A 344 17.46 16.68 -11.36
CA LEU A 344 17.97 15.58 -10.54
C LEU A 344 18.05 14.28 -11.32
N CYS A 345 19.18 13.59 -11.20
CA CYS A 345 19.31 12.24 -11.73
C CYS A 345 18.54 11.22 -10.89
N PRO A 346 18.29 9.99 -11.39
CA PRO A 346 17.55 8.97 -10.67
C PRO A 346 18.11 8.64 -9.28
N GLU A 347 19.41 8.61 -9.12
CA GLU A 347 20.08 8.36 -7.84
C GLU A 347 19.84 9.47 -6.84
N GLU A 348 19.89 10.73 -7.27
CA GLU A 348 19.62 11.87 -6.41
C GLU A 348 18.16 11.86 -5.92
N ILE A 349 17.20 11.58 -6.82
CA ILE A 349 15.78 11.41 -6.43
C ILE A 349 15.65 10.32 -5.37
N ARG A 350 16.19 9.12 -5.61
CA ARG A 350 16.15 8.01 -4.67
C ARG A 350 16.77 8.35 -3.32
N ASN A 351 17.90 9.07 -3.32
CA ASN A 351 18.62 9.44 -2.10
C ASN A 351 17.81 10.38 -1.19
N THR A 352 16.87 11.17 -1.73
CA THR A 352 15.98 12.03 -0.92
C THR A 352 15.14 11.24 0.07
N ILE A 353 14.84 9.97 -0.21
CA ILE A 353 13.95 9.11 0.58
C ILE A 353 14.64 7.91 1.22
N LEU A 354 15.88 7.59 0.82
CA LEU A 354 16.57 6.36 1.18
C LEU A 354 16.62 6.13 2.71
N ASN A 355 17.05 7.13 3.46
CA ASN A 355 17.17 7.03 4.91
C ASN A 355 15.81 7.15 5.62
N LYS A 356 14.89 7.97 5.09
CA LYS A 356 13.61 8.26 5.74
C LYS A 356 12.60 7.13 5.52
N LEU A 357 12.49 6.63 4.30
CA LEU A 357 11.39 5.74 3.88
C LEU A 357 11.83 4.28 3.68
N SER A 358 12.97 3.83 4.22
CA SER A 358 13.26 2.40 4.28
C SER A 358 12.32 1.71 5.29
N TRP A 359 11.87 0.49 4.98
CA TRP A 359 11.09 -0.29 5.95
C TRP A 359 11.86 -0.53 7.24
N LYS A 360 13.18 -0.69 7.17
CA LYS A 360 14.04 -0.81 8.36
C LYS A 360 13.87 0.40 9.27
N ASN A 361 13.95 1.61 8.73
CA ASN A 361 13.74 2.83 9.53
C ASN A 361 12.32 2.91 10.11
N GLN A 362 11.29 2.62 9.30
CA GLN A 362 9.90 2.67 9.77
C GLN A 362 9.64 1.64 10.89
N MET A 363 10.14 0.42 10.78
CA MET A 363 9.99 -0.59 11.82
C MET A 363 10.86 -0.28 13.06
N SER A 364 12.01 0.33 12.90
CA SER A 364 12.82 0.83 14.00
C SER A 364 12.05 1.85 14.87
N ILE A 365 11.33 2.79 14.24
CA ILE A 365 10.46 3.74 14.95
C ILE A 365 9.39 3.00 15.76
N VAL A 366 8.78 1.97 15.18
CA VAL A 366 7.76 1.16 15.88
C VAL A 366 8.36 0.47 17.11
N ILE A 367 9.50 -0.20 16.96
CA ILE A 367 10.15 -0.92 18.06
C ILE A 367 10.57 0.04 19.17
N GLN A 368 11.22 1.16 18.83
CA GLN A 368 11.67 2.15 19.81
C GLN A 368 10.51 2.70 20.64
N LYS A 369 9.41 3.09 19.98
CA LYS A 369 8.24 3.62 20.68
C LYS A 369 7.49 2.55 21.48
N ALA A 370 7.28 1.36 20.89
CA ALA A 370 6.54 0.30 21.56
C ALA A 370 7.27 -0.27 22.75
N MET A 371 8.59 -0.39 22.69
CA MET A 371 9.40 -1.04 23.72
C MET A 371 10.09 -0.04 24.66
N LYS A 372 9.99 1.28 24.42
CA LYS A 372 10.81 2.31 25.08
C LYS A 372 12.32 1.98 25.02
N TYR A 373 12.74 1.38 23.92
CA TYR A 373 14.10 0.91 23.68
C TYR A 373 14.85 1.95 22.85
N ASN A 374 16.03 2.39 23.32
CA ASN A 374 16.99 3.07 22.47
C ASN A 374 17.79 1.99 21.73
N LEU A 375 17.49 1.78 20.44
CA LEU A 375 18.36 0.99 19.59
C LEU A 375 19.69 1.74 19.46
N LYS A 376 20.78 1.12 19.96
CA LYS A 376 22.15 1.63 19.81
C LYS A 376 22.63 1.51 18.38
#